data_e385b3cd14d37c351fa05cdc2b4c5eeb
#
_entry.id   e385b3cd14d37c351fa05cdc2b4c5eeb
#
_cell.length_a   1.000
_cell.length_b   1.000
_cell.length_c   1.000
_cell.angle_alpha   90.00
_cell.angle_beta   90.00
_cell.angle_gamma   90.00
#
_symmetry.space_group_name_H-M   'P 1'
#
loop_
_entity.id
_entity.type
_entity.pdbx_description
1 polymer ?
#
loop_
_entity_poly.entity_id
_entity_poly.type
_entity_poly.pdbx_seq_one_letter_code
_entity_poly.pdbx_strand_id
1 'polypeptide(L)'
;IYDTGEGKIKLRAKAEIENGTNGRKNIVVTEIPYTVAGNKTKLLENLVSLSKDKVFDEIYDVRDESSKEGIRIVVEVKKDRNAENLLNGLYQKTALEDTYGVNMLAVKDKQPITFTLKGLVQEFVEFQEELYTKEYEHLLEKAKARLEIVAGLIKATDVIDLIIEILRGSNSVKQAKNCLINGVTTDIKFKSQKSEKAAAKPVSYTHLRAHETVLD
;
A
#
# COMPACT_ATOMS: atom_id res chain seq x y z
N ILE A 1 -26.63 -0.62 -1.70
CA ILE A 1 -25.25 -0.88 -2.15
C ILE A 1 -24.32 -0.85 -0.95
N TYR A 2 -24.28 0.22 -0.17
CA TYR A 2 -23.38 0.32 0.99
C TYR A 2 -23.65 -0.71 2.08
N ASP A 3 -24.90 -1.11 2.24
CA ASP A 3 -25.33 -2.08 3.26
C ASP A 3 -25.34 -3.53 2.75
N THR A 4 -25.30 -3.73 1.43
CA THR A 4 -25.38 -5.08 0.83
C THR A 4 -24.08 -5.48 0.11
N GLY A 5 -23.24 -4.53 -0.26
CA GLY A 5 -22.05 -4.74 -1.07
C GLY A 5 -22.34 -4.93 -2.56
N GLU A 6 -23.60 -5.00 -2.97
CA GLU A 6 -24.01 -5.21 -4.34
C GLU A 6 -25.11 -4.22 -4.76
N GLY A 7 -25.16 -3.92 -6.06
CA GLY A 7 -26.18 -3.07 -6.62
C GLY A 7 -25.84 -2.51 -7.99
N LYS A 8 -26.72 -1.64 -8.49
CA LYS A 8 -26.55 -0.98 -9.79
C LYS A 8 -26.59 0.53 -9.60
N ILE A 9 -25.64 1.23 -10.19
CA ILE A 9 -25.60 2.68 -10.26
C ILE A 9 -25.66 3.14 -11.72
N LYS A 10 -26.30 4.26 -11.97
CA LYS A 10 -26.29 4.91 -13.27
C LYS A 10 -25.14 5.90 -13.32
N LEU A 11 -24.30 5.75 -14.32
CA LEU A 11 -23.20 6.67 -14.63
C LEU A 11 -23.60 7.48 -15.85
N ARG A 12 -23.53 8.79 -15.76
CA ARG A 12 -23.87 9.70 -16.85
C ARG A 12 -22.68 10.57 -17.20
N ALA A 13 -22.46 10.75 -18.50
CA ALA A 13 -21.46 11.67 -19.02
C ALA A 13 -21.72 13.09 -18.53
N LYS A 14 -20.64 13.83 -18.27
CA LYS A 14 -20.74 15.27 -18.01
C LYS A 14 -20.80 16.00 -19.36
N ALA A 15 -21.92 16.64 -19.62
CA ALA A 15 -22.15 17.37 -20.85
C ALA A 15 -22.71 18.75 -20.53
N GLU A 16 -22.23 19.74 -21.27
CA GLU A 16 -22.65 21.16 -21.18
C GLU A 16 -23.09 21.63 -22.53
N ILE A 17 -24.03 22.61 -22.56
CA ILE A 17 -24.52 23.20 -23.78
C ILE A 17 -23.85 24.54 -23.94
N GLU A 18 -23.02 24.68 -24.97
CA GLU A 18 -22.31 25.91 -25.33
C GLU A 18 -22.96 26.56 -26.55
N ASN A 19 -22.81 27.89 -26.69
CA ASN A 19 -23.18 28.59 -27.92
C ASN A 19 -22.09 28.34 -28.97
N GLY A 20 -22.49 27.74 -30.08
CA GLY A 20 -21.63 27.52 -31.22
C GLY A 20 -21.62 28.66 -32.25
N THR A 21 -21.00 28.40 -33.39
CA THR A 21 -20.96 29.36 -34.54
C THR A 21 -22.29 29.44 -35.26
N ASN A 22 -22.57 30.57 -35.89
CA ASN A 22 -23.75 30.77 -36.71
C ASN A 22 -25.13 30.58 -36.04
N GLY A 23 -25.18 30.78 -34.69
CA GLY A 23 -26.43 30.67 -33.94
C GLY A 23 -26.83 29.19 -33.66
N ARG A 24 -25.93 28.24 -33.85
CA ARG A 24 -26.10 26.85 -33.44
C ARG A 24 -25.71 26.66 -31.99
N LYS A 25 -26.13 25.56 -31.39
CA LYS A 25 -25.71 25.14 -30.08
C LYS A 25 -24.82 23.90 -30.19
N ASN A 26 -23.85 23.78 -29.30
CA ASN A 26 -22.96 22.62 -29.19
C ASN A 26 -23.22 21.90 -27.87
N ILE A 27 -23.38 20.60 -27.91
CA ILE A 27 -23.34 19.76 -26.73
C ILE A 27 -21.90 19.29 -26.60
N VAL A 28 -21.22 19.72 -25.53
CA VAL A 28 -19.83 19.45 -25.27
C VAL A 28 -19.75 18.43 -24.14
N VAL A 29 -19.22 17.24 -24.43
CA VAL A 29 -19.02 16.17 -23.45
C VAL A 29 -17.57 16.20 -22.99
N THR A 30 -17.37 16.46 -21.69
CA THR A 30 -16.04 16.57 -21.06
C THR A 30 -15.65 15.32 -20.29
N GLU A 31 -16.62 14.56 -19.82
CA GLU A 31 -16.37 13.29 -19.12
C GLU A 31 -17.33 12.22 -19.65
N ILE A 32 -16.85 11.01 -19.85
CA ILE A 32 -17.65 9.84 -20.26
C ILE A 32 -17.68 8.80 -19.15
N PRO A 33 -18.73 7.94 -19.08
CA PRO A 33 -18.80 6.87 -18.11
C PRO A 33 -17.57 5.98 -18.16
N TYR A 34 -17.05 5.55 -17.01
CA TYR A 34 -15.88 4.68 -16.94
C TYR A 34 -16.07 3.35 -17.67
N THR A 35 -17.29 2.86 -17.79
CA THR A 35 -17.65 1.66 -18.57
C THR A 35 -17.33 1.80 -20.06
N VAL A 36 -17.27 3.05 -20.56
CA VAL A 36 -17.04 3.39 -21.97
C VAL A 36 -15.67 4.00 -22.22
N ALA A 37 -14.95 4.39 -21.16
CA ALA A 37 -13.68 5.13 -21.27
C ALA A 37 -12.62 4.42 -22.14
N GLY A 38 -12.59 3.08 -22.17
CA GLY A 38 -11.74 2.28 -23.05
C GLY A 38 -12.20 2.21 -24.51
N ASN A 39 -13.40 2.70 -24.85
CA ASN A 39 -14.04 2.59 -26.15
C ASN A 39 -14.59 3.92 -26.67
N LYS A 40 -13.88 5.04 -26.41
CA LYS A 40 -14.27 6.38 -26.90
C LYS A 40 -14.56 6.41 -28.40
N THR A 41 -13.72 5.74 -29.18
CA THR A 41 -13.89 5.64 -30.65
C THR A 41 -15.22 4.98 -31.02
N LYS A 42 -15.58 3.90 -30.36
CA LYS A 42 -16.86 3.23 -30.58
C LYS A 42 -18.07 4.08 -30.19
N LEU A 43 -17.95 4.90 -29.14
CA LEU A 43 -18.97 5.88 -28.76
C LEU A 43 -19.15 6.93 -29.88
N LEU A 44 -18.05 7.46 -30.41
CA LEU A 44 -18.07 8.43 -31.53
C LEU A 44 -18.68 7.82 -32.80
N GLU A 45 -18.27 6.61 -33.16
CA GLU A 45 -18.84 5.89 -34.31
C GLU A 45 -20.35 5.70 -34.15
N ASN A 46 -20.81 5.36 -32.96
CA ASN A 46 -22.23 5.21 -32.64
C ASN A 46 -22.98 6.55 -32.77
N LEU A 47 -22.43 7.65 -32.24
CA LEU A 47 -23.00 8.99 -32.38
C LEU A 47 -23.13 9.41 -33.86
N VAL A 48 -22.10 9.14 -34.67
CA VAL A 48 -22.09 9.44 -36.09
C VAL A 48 -23.10 8.56 -36.83
N SER A 49 -23.22 7.26 -36.52
CA SER A 49 -24.21 6.39 -37.17
C SER A 49 -25.64 6.80 -36.84
N LEU A 50 -25.93 7.16 -35.58
CA LEU A 50 -27.25 7.64 -35.18
C LEU A 50 -27.65 8.94 -35.92
N SER A 51 -26.68 9.82 -36.26
CA SER A 51 -26.89 10.97 -37.09
C SER A 51 -27.19 10.61 -38.56
N LYS A 52 -26.40 9.67 -39.13
CA LYS A 52 -26.57 9.19 -40.50
C LYS A 52 -27.90 8.46 -40.72
N ASP A 53 -28.28 7.62 -39.75
CA ASP A 53 -29.54 6.86 -39.77
C ASP A 53 -30.76 7.72 -39.48
N LYS A 54 -30.58 9.02 -39.29
CA LYS A 54 -31.61 10.00 -38.98
C LYS A 54 -32.44 9.67 -37.72
N VAL A 55 -31.85 8.90 -36.79
CA VAL A 55 -32.47 8.69 -35.49
C VAL A 55 -32.51 9.97 -34.69
N PHE A 56 -31.47 10.79 -34.84
CA PHE A 56 -31.37 12.14 -34.32
C PHE A 56 -31.10 13.10 -35.48
N ASP A 57 -32.17 13.53 -36.19
CA ASP A 57 -32.06 14.48 -37.28
C ASP A 57 -31.57 15.87 -36.81
N GLU A 58 -31.60 16.11 -35.51
CA GLU A 58 -31.13 17.37 -34.90
C GLU A 58 -29.60 17.52 -34.90
N ILE A 59 -28.84 16.42 -35.05
CA ILE A 59 -27.38 16.46 -35.11
C ILE A 59 -26.94 17.03 -36.47
N TYR A 60 -26.10 18.06 -36.42
CA TYR A 60 -25.45 18.60 -37.60
C TYR A 60 -24.12 17.94 -37.87
N ASP A 61 -23.24 17.87 -36.85
CA ASP A 61 -21.90 17.26 -36.94
C ASP A 61 -21.44 16.72 -35.58
N VAL A 62 -20.51 15.75 -35.60
CA VAL A 62 -19.90 15.18 -34.39
C VAL A 62 -18.40 15.23 -34.55
N ARG A 63 -17.70 15.91 -33.64
CA ARG A 63 -16.26 16.07 -33.67
C ARG A 63 -15.60 15.61 -32.37
N ASP A 64 -14.43 15.04 -32.50
CA ASP A 64 -13.53 14.74 -31.37
C ASP A 64 -12.47 15.84 -31.27
N GLU A 65 -12.60 16.69 -30.30
CA GLU A 65 -11.66 17.77 -29.99
C GLU A 65 -10.80 17.44 -28.77
N SER A 66 -10.75 16.17 -28.36
CA SER A 66 -9.98 15.74 -27.18
C SER A 66 -8.48 15.98 -27.37
N SER A 67 -7.83 16.45 -26.33
CA SER A 67 -6.41 16.79 -26.29
C SER A 67 -5.71 16.20 -25.05
N LYS A 68 -4.48 16.63 -24.80
CA LYS A 68 -3.76 16.30 -23.57
C LYS A 68 -4.44 16.86 -22.30
N GLU A 69 -5.29 17.86 -22.46
CA GLU A 69 -6.02 18.49 -21.36
C GLU A 69 -7.25 17.66 -20.92
N GLY A 70 -7.73 16.74 -21.77
CA GLY A 70 -8.85 15.88 -21.44
C GLY A 70 -9.74 15.51 -22.63
N ILE A 71 -10.84 14.85 -22.31
CA ILE A 71 -11.87 14.47 -23.28
C ILE A 71 -12.70 15.70 -23.63
N ARG A 72 -12.88 15.93 -24.94
CA ARG A 72 -13.80 16.94 -25.46
C ARG A 72 -14.46 16.40 -26.73
N ILE A 73 -15.68 15.93 -26.60
CA ILE A 73 -16.51 15.48 -27.73
C ILE A 73 -17.57 16.55 -27.95
N VAL A 74 -17.62 17.07 -29.17
CA VAL A 74 -18.55 18.15 -29.55
C VAL A 74 -19.59 17.60 -30.52
N VAL A 75 -20.86 17.69 -30.11
CA VAL A 75 -22.00 17.38 -30.96
C VAL A 75 -22.67 18.69 -31.33
N GLU A 76 -22.53 19.13 -32.59
CA GLU A 76 -23.12 20.34 -33.11
C GLU A 76 -24.61 20.13 -33.46
N VAL A 77 -25.47 20.95 -32.92
CA VAL A 77 -26.93 20.84 -33.09
C VAL A 77 -27.37 21.73 -34.24
N LYS A 78 -28.27 21.25 -35.11
CA LYS A 78 -28.86 22.05 -36.17
C LYS A 78 -29.56 23.30 -35.62
N LYS A 79 -29.58 24.36 -36.42
CA LYS A 79 -30.24 25.61 -36.07
C LYS A 79 -31.73 25.39 -35.79
N ASP A 80 -32.24 26.14 -34.81
CA ASP A 80 -33.65 26.11 -34.38
C ASP A 80 -34.13 24.77 -33.75
N ARG A 81 -33.19 23.90 -33.36
CA ARG A 81 -33.46 22.65 -32.61
C ARG A 81 -33.14 22.80 -31.12
N ASN A 82 -33.85 22.04 -30.31
CA ASN A 82 -33.65 22.06 -28.86
C ASN A 82 -32.50 21.13 -28.45
N ALA A 83 -31.38 21.73 -28.03
CA ALA A 83 -30.19 20.98 -27.61
C ALA A 83 -30.42 20.14 -26.33
N GLU A 84 -31.29 20.58 -25.40
CA GLU A 84 -31.59 19.83 -24.18
C GLU A 84 -32.37 18.56 -24.46
N ASN A 85 -33.36 18.62 -25.36
CA ASN A 85 -34.10 17.43 -25.78
C ASN A 85 -33.20 16.44 -26.50
N LEU A 86 -32.31 16.92 -27.37
CA LEU A 86 -31.32 16.07 -28.02
C LEU A 86 -30.38 15.40 -26.99
N LEU A 87 -29.85 16.16 -26.03
CA LEU A 87 -28.99 15.65 -24.99
C LEU A 87 -29.69 14.54 -24.19
N ASN A 88 -30.94 14.74 -23.80
CA ASN A 88 -31.73 13.72 -23.12
C ASN A 88 -31.95 12.47 -23.99
N GLY A 89 -32.16 12.65 -25.27
CA GLY A 89 -32.26 11.54 -26.24
C GLY A 89 -30.94 10.76 -26.37
N LEU A 90 -29.81 11.48 -26.40
CA LEU A 90 -28.50 10.89 -26.45
C LEU A 90 -28.19 10.07 -25.19
N TYR A 91 -28.56 10.53 -24.00
CA TYR A 91 -28.43 9.74 -22.77
C TYR A 91 -29.24 8.43 -22.82
N GLN A 92 -30.42 8.44 -23.46
CA GLN A 92 -31.27 7.25 -23.54
C GLN A 92 -30.83 6.24 -24.60
N LYS A 93 -30.21 6.69 -25.70
CA LYS A 93 -29.93 5.87 -26.88
C LYS A 93 -28.45 5.55 -27.07
N THR A 94 -27.57 6.15 -26.27
CA THR A 94 -26.13 5.93 -26.37
C THR A 94 -25.52 5.59 -25.04
N ALA A 95 -24.25 5.15 -25.05
CA ALA A 95 -23.49 4.86 -23.86
C ALA A 95 -23.00 6.13 -23.10
N LEU A 96 -23.57 7.33 -23.40
CA LEU A 96 -23.39 8.52 -22.57
C LEU A 96 -24.08 8.39 -21.20
N GLU A 97 -25.07 7.52 -21.07
CA GLU A 97 -25.58 7.02 -19.79
C GLU A 97 -25.47 5.49 -19.80
N ASP A 98 -24.84 4.93 -18.79
CA ASP A 98 -24.66 3.50 -18.67
C ASP A 98 -24.90 3.03 -17.23
N THR A 99 -25.19 1.77 -17.06
CA THR A 99 -25.44 1.15 -15.76
C THR A 99 -24.23 0.33 -15.33
N TYR A 100 -23.63 0.70 -14.20
CA TYR A 100 -22.52 -0.02 -13.60
C TYR A 100 -23.01 -0.94 -12.49
N GLY A 101 -22.68 -2.23 -12.60
CA GLY A 101 -22.92 -3.22 -11.54
C GLY A 101 -21.81 -3.12 -10.48
N VAL A 102 -22.19 -2.71 -9.27
CA VAL A 102 -21.28 -2.66 -8.12
C VAL A 102 -21.29 -4.04 -7.45
N ASN A 103 -20.09 -4.58 -7.21
CA ASN A 103 -19.89 -5.77 -6.39
C ASN A 103 -18.62 -5.58 -5.56
N MET A 104 -18.78 -5.42 -4.24
CA MET A 104 -17.67 -5.21 -3.31
C MET A 104 -17.09 -6.56 -2.86
N LEU A 105 -16.64 -7.36 -3.84
CA LEU A 105 -16.01 -8.66 -3.60
C LEU A 105 -14.55 -8.45 -3.20
N ALA A 106 -14.15 -9.01 -2.06
CA ALA A 106 -12.75 -9.07 -1.63
C ALA A 106 -12.41 -10.46 -1.08
N VAL A 107 -11.11 -10.74 -0.94
CA VAL A 107 -10.63 -12.02 -0.40
C VAL A 107 -10.26 -11.83 1.07
N LYS A 108 -10.92 -12.55 1.97
CA LYS A 108 -10.58 -12.67 3.39
C LYS A 108 -10.30 -14.14 3.69
N ASP A 109 -9.19 -14.43 4.38
CA ASP A 109 -8.79 -15.78 4.77
C ASP A 109 -8.80 -16.81 3.61
N LYS A 110 -8.33 -16.36 2.44
CA LYS A 110 -8.30 -17.13 1.18
C LYS A 110 -9.68 -17.46 0.60
N GLN A 111 -10.74 -16.85 1.09
CA GLN A 111 -12.10 -17.02 0.59
C GLN A 111 -12.66 -15.71 0.03
N PRO A 112 -13.37 -15.75 -1.12
CA PRO A 112 -14.03 -14.57 -1.66
C PRO A 112 -15.29 -14.28 -0.84
N ILE A 113 -15.43 -13.05 -0.37
CA ILE A 113 -16.57 -12.58 0.43
C ILE A 113 -17.04 -11.24 -0.13
N THR A 114 -18.36 -11.07 -0.28
CA THR A 114 -18.94 -9.77 -0.60
C THR A 114 -19.11 -8.96 0.68
N PHE A 115 -18.45 -7.82 0.75
CA PHE A 115 -18.45 -6.95 1.92
C PHE A 115 -19.45 -5.80 1.77
N THR A 116 -20.01 -5.37 2.89
CA THR A 116 -20.60 -4.03 2.98
C THR A 116 -19.47 -2.98 2.99
N LEU A 117 -19.74 -1.74 2.63
CA LEU A 117 -18.71 -0.68 2.68
C LEU A 117 -18.13 -0.54 4.09
N LYS A 118 -18.98 -0.53 5.11
CA LYS A 118 -18.56 -0.48 6.51
C LYS A 118 -17.69 -1.68 6.89
N GLY A 119 -18.12 -2.89 6.50
CA GLY A 119 -17.38 -4.12 6.75
C GLY A 119 -16.01 -4.12 6.11
N LEU A 120 -15.91 -3.66 4.87
CA LEU A 120 -14.62 -3.56 4.16
C LEU A 120 -13.63 -2.61 4.87
N VAL A 121 -14.12 -1.44 5.32
CA VAL A 121 -13.28 -0.48 6.06
C VAL A 121 -12.87 -1.05 7.41
N GLN A 122 -13.78 -1.72 8.11
CA GLN A 122 -13.48 -2.34 9.40
C GLN A 122 -12.41 -3.44 9.27
N GLU A 123 -12.55 -4.34 8.32
CA GLU A 123 -11.55 -5.38 8.03
C GLU A 123 -10.19 -4.80 7.66
N PHE A 124 -10.18 -3.69 6.90
CA PHE A 124 -8.93 -3.01 6.58
C PHE A 124 -8.24 -2.45 7.83
N VAL A 125 -9.00 -1.85 8.75
CA VAL A 125 -8.45 -1.33 10.01
C VAL A 125 -7.91 -2.45 10.87
N GLU A 126 -8.65 -3.55 11.05
CA GLU A 126 -8.22 -4.72 11.81
C GLU A 126 -6.93 -5.34 11.22
N PHE A 127 -6.87 -5.44 9.89
CA PHE A 127 -5.66 -5.92 9.19
C PHE A 127 -4.45 -4.98 9.41
N GLN A 128 -4.66 -3.67 9.38
CA GLN A 128 -3.57 -2.71 9.67
C GLN A 128 -3.09 -2.82 11.12
N GLU A 129 -4.00 -2.98 12.07
CA GLU A 129 -3.65 -3.16 13.48
C GLU A 129 -2.81 -4.43 13.70
N GLU A 130 -3.18 -5.53 13.06
CA GLU A 130 -2.40 -6.77 13.09
C GLU A 130 -1.00 -6.60 12.48
N LEU A 131 -0.88 -5.92 11.34
CA LEU A 131 0.40 -5.67 10.69
C LEU A 131 1.31 -4.81 11.57
N TYR A 132 0.82 -3.70 12.11
CA TYR A 132 1.59 -2.84 12.99
C TYR A 132 2.01 -3.57 14.27
N THR A 133 1.13 -4.38 14.83
CA THR A 133 1.47 -5.19 16.01
C THR A 133 2.65 -6.10 15.72
N LYS A 134 2.62 -6.85 14.62
CA LYS A 134 3.73 -7.72 14.21
C LYS A 134 5.02 -6.96 13.91
N GLU A 135 4.92 -5.80 13.28
CA GLU A 135 6.07 -4.94 12.99
C GLU A 135 6.76 -4.48 14.28
N TYR A 136 5.96 -3.94 15.23
CA TYR A 136 6.51 -3.46 16.49
C TYR A 136 7.02 -4.58 17.39
N GLU A 137 6.40 -5.74 17.39
CA GLU A 137 6.93 -6.93 18.09
C GLU A 137 8.32 -7.32 17.56
N HIS A 138 8.49 -7.35 16.25
CA HIS A 138 9.78 -7.64 15.62
C HIS A 138 10.85 -6.56 15.92
N LEU A 139 10.48 -5.29 15.88
CA LEU A 139 11.36 -4.18 16.24
C LEU A 139 11.76 -4.24 17.72
N LEU A 140 10.82 -4.59 18.59
CA LEU A 140 11.06 -4.78 20.03
C LEU A 140 12.03 -5.91 20.28
N GLU A 141 11.89 -7.05 19.61
CA GLU A 141 12.82 -8.17 19.71
C GLU A 141 14.25 -7.76 19.32
N LYS A 142 14.41 -7.08 18.19
CA LYS A 142 15.70 -6.53 17.76
C LYS A 142 16.29 -5.55 18.78
N ALA A 143 15.47 -4.66 19.32
CA ALA A 143 15.91 -3.68 20.30
C ALA A 143 16.33 -4.35 21.62
N LYS A 144 15.59 -5.36 22.10
CA LYS A 144 15.93 -6.16 23.27
C LYS A 144 17.26 -6.88 23.08
N ALA A 145 17.46 -7.54 21.95
CA ALA A 145 18.71 -8.23 21.65
C ALA A 145 19.90 -7.24 21.63
N ARG A 146 19.71 -6.04 21.05
CA ARG A 146 20.74 -5.01 21.04
C ARG A 146 21.03 -4.48 22.45
N LEU A 147 19.99 -4.24 23.25
CA LEU A 147 20.10 -3.78 24.63
C LEU A 147 20.89 -4.80 25.46
N GLU A 148 20.64 -6.08 25.30
CA GLU A 148 21.32 -7.16 25.98
C GLU A 148 22.84 -7.13 25.73
N ILE A 149 23.22 -6.99 24.44
CA ILE A 149 24.64 -6.89 24.05
C ILE A 149 25.28 -5.65 24.70
N VAL A 150 24.63 -4.48 24.60
CA VAL A 150 25.18 -3.23 25.15
C VAL A 150 25.28 -3.29 26.67
N ALA A 151 24.28 -3.83 27.36
CA ALA A 151 24.33 -4.02 28.82
C ALA A 151 25.46 -4.95 29.24
N GLY A 152 25.71 -6.01 28.44
CA GLY A 152 26.85 -6.90 28.66
C GLY A 152 28.20 -6.17 28.48
N LEU A 153 28.33 -5.32 27.45
CA LEU A 153 29.54 -4.54 27.21
C LEU A 153 29.81 -3.51 28.34
N ILE A 154 28.76 -2.84 28.85
CA ILE A 154 28.89 -1.93 30.00
C ILE A 154 29.45 -2.70 31.20
N LYS A 155 28.86 -3.84 31.57
CA LYS A 155 29.35 -4.67 32.66
C LYS A 155 30.77 -5.16 32.44
N ALA A 156 31.15 -5.50 31.18
CA ALA A 156 32.51 -5.91 30.85
C ALA A 156 33.51 -4.76 31.07
N THR A 157 33.12 -3.50 30.80
CA THR A 157 33.97 -2.33 31.02
C THR A 157 34.31 -2.13 32.50
N ASP A 158 33.39 -2.44 33.42
CA ASP A 158 33.61 -2.32 34.86
C ASP A 158 34.69 -3.27 35.38
N VAL A 159 34.94 -4.38 34.69
CA VAL A 159 35.92 -5.41 35.05
C VAL A 159 37.00 -5.59 33.97
N ILE A 160 37.26 -4.58 33.17
CA ILE A 160 38.12 -4.64 31.97
C ILE A 160 39.55 -5.11 32.33
N ASP A 161 40.10 -4.63 33.44
CA ASP A 161 41.46 -4.98 33.90
C ASP A 161 41.57 -6.47 34.20
N LEU A 162 40.56 -7.06 34.81
CA LEU A 162 40.50 -8.51 35.07
C LEU A 162 40.41 -9.30 33.78
N ILE A 163 39.58 -8.84 32.82
CA ILE A 163 39.48 -9.49 31.50
C ILE A 163 40.82 -9.47 30.76
N ILE A 164 41.53 -8.33 30.79
CA ILE A 164 42.84 -8.19 30.15
C ILE A 164 43.86 -9.12 30.83
N GLU A 165 43.80 -9.26 32.17
CA GLU A 165 44.69 -10.14 32.91
C GLU A 165 44.45 -11.61 32.55
N ILE A 166 43.18 -12.05 32.46
CA ILE A 166 42.80 -13.40 32.03
C ILE A 166 43.29 -13.68 30.60
N LEU A 167 43.05 -12.76 29.65
CA LEU A 167 43.48 -12.93 28.27
C LEU A 167 44.98 -13.03 28.12
N ARG A 168 45.77 -12.23 28.86
CA ARG A 168 47.24 -12.25 28.84
C ARG A 168 47.80 -13.45 29.56
N GLY A 169 47.12 -13.96 30.59
CA GLY A 169 47.56 -15.13 31.38
C GLY A 169 47.20 -16.45 30.73
N SER A 170 46.30 -16.48 29.77
CA SER A 170 45.81 -17.69 29.12
C SER A 170 46.71 -18.14 27.96
N ASN A 171 46.89 -19.43 27.78
CA ASN A 171 47.69 -20.03 26.69
C ASN A 171 46.87 -20.18 25.39
N SER A 172 45.54 -20.07 25.44
CA SER A 172 44.64 -20.18 24.31
C SER A 172 43.34 -19.38 24.51
N VAL A 173 42.70 -18.97 23.41
CA VAL A 173 41.39 -18.30 23.43
C VAL A 173 40.30 -19.17 24.08
N LYS A 174 40.35 -20.48 23.86
CA LYS A 174 39.41 -21.44 24.46
C LYS A 174 39.52 -21.47 25.99
N GLN A 175 40.77 -21.39 26.50
CA GLN A 175 41.03 -21.35 27.94
C GLN A 175 40.52 -20.02 28.54
N ALA A 176 40.80 -18.89 27.89
CA ALA A 176 40.29 -17.59 28.32
C ALA A 176 38.74 -17.53 28.35
N LYS A 177 38.07 -18.02 27.31
CA LYS A 177 36.60 -18.16 27.27
C LYS A 177 36.09 -19.02 28.44
N ASN A 178 36.69 -20.16 28.68
CA ASN A 178 36.29 -21.08 29.76
C ASN A 178 36.45 -20.43 31.15
N CYS A 179 37.48 -19.64 31.36
CA CYS A 179 37.67 -18.88 32.57
C CYS A 179 36.59 -17.81 32.74
N LEU A 180 36.34 -17.02 31.70
CA LEU A 180 35.34 -15.93 31.73
C LEU A 180 33.91 -16.44 31.93
N ILE A 181 33.56 -17.55 31.31
CA ILE A 181 32.20 -18.12 31.36
C ILE A 181 31.97 -19.00 32.58
N ASN A 182 32.90 -19.87 32.89
CA ASN A 182 32.73 -20.93 33.89
C ASN A 182 33.57 -20.70 35.15
N GLY A 183 34.42 -19.67 35.19
CA GLY A 183 35.27 -19.38 36.34
C GLY A 183 36.43 -20.39 36.52
N VAL A 184 36.79 -21.12 35.44
CA VAL A 184 37.86 -22.14 35.52
C VAL A 184 39.23 -21.43 35.40
N THR A 185 39.97 -21.35 36.50
CA THR A 185 41.25 -20.65 36.58
C THR A 185 42.48 -21.52 36.37
N THR A 186 42.29 -22.84 36.10
CA THR A 186 43.37 -23.80 35.89
C THR A 186 44.29 -23.38 34.73
N ASP A 187 45.60 -23.39 35.00
CA ASP A 187 46.66 -23.05 34.04
C ASP A 187 46.71 -21.58 33.53
N ILE A 188 46.00 -20.67 34.21
CA ILE A 188 46.05 -19.25 33.90
C ILE A 188 47.01 -18.55 34.88
N LYS A 189 47.90 -17.70 34.34
CA LYS A 189 48.83 -16.94 35.15
C LYS A 189 48.24 -15.61 35.56
N PHE A 190 47.84 -15.48 36.83
CA PHE A 190 47.38 -14.23 37.43
C PHE A 190 48.50 -13.44 38.09
N LYS A 191 48.39 -12.11 38.08
CA LYS A 191 49.34 -11.21 38.75
C LYS A 191 49.17 -11.18 40.27
N SER A 192 47.98 -11.51 40.77
CA SER A 192 47.67 -11.49 42.20
C SER A 192 46.67 -12.59 42.59
N GLN A 193 46.72 -13.09 43.81
CA GLN A 193 45.70 -14.00 44.35
C GLN A 193 44.31 -13.36 44.44
N LYS A 194 44.22 -12.00 44.47
CA LYS A 194 42.97 -11.29 44.47
C LYS A 194 42.28 -11.35 43.09
N SER A 195 43.06 -11.25 42.02
CA SER A 195 42.59 -11.39 40.63
C SER A 195 42.15 -12.85 40.39
N GLU A 196 42.88 -13.85 40.84
CA GLU A 196 42.52 -15.26 40.74
C GLU A 196 41.20 -15.60 41.44
N LYS A 197 41.02 -15.11 42.68
CA LYS A 197 39.77 -15.28 43.43
C LYS A 197 38.60 -14.51 42.78
N ALA A 198 38.85 -13.38 42.15
CA ALA A 198 37.86 -12.64 41.41
C ALA A 198 37.44 -13.35 40.10
N ALA A 199 38.41 -13.94 39.39
CA ALA A 199 38.19 -14.72 38.17
C ALA A 199 37.48 -16.07 38.42
N ALA A 200 37.68 -16.66 39.61
CA ALA A 200 37.00 -17.91 40.03
C ALA A 200 35.49 -17.72 40.30
N LYS A 201 35.03 -16.48 40.48
CA LYS A 201 33.59 -16.21 40.51
C LYS A 201 33.10 -16.11 39.06
N PRO A 202 32.22 -17.01 38.61
CA PRO A 202 31.67 -16.91 37.27
C PRO A 202 31.05 -15.52 37.15
N VAL A 203 31.62 -14.68 36.33
CA VAL A 203 30.99 -13.44 35.94
C VAL A 203 29.82 -13.88 35.09
N SER A 204 28.61 -13.64 35.57
CA SER A 204 27.37 -14.08 34.89
C SER A 204 27.25 -13.38 33.53
N TYR A 205 28.14 -13.72 32.61
CA TYR A 205 28.09 -13.30 31.21
C TYR A 205 27.24 -14.29 30.41
N THR A 206 26.00 -14.48 30.83
CA THR A 206 25.01 -15.18 30.00
C THR A 206 24.89 -14.53 28.59
N HIS A 207 25.40 -13.33 28.43
CA HIS A 207 25.36 -12.55 27.18
C HIS A 207 26.51 -12.85 26.20
N LEU A 208 27.63 -13.39 26.63
CA LEU A 208 28.67 -13.88 25.71
C LEU A 208 28.27 -15.17 24.98
N ARG A 209 27.31 -15.90 25.50
CA ARG A 209 26.71 -17.08 24.85
C ARG A 209 25.82 -16.72 23.66
N ALA A 210 25.17 -15.58 23.70
CA ALA A 210 24.29 -15.11 22.60
C ALA A 210 25.07 -14.73 21.33
N HIS A 211 26.37 -14.43 21.44
CA HIS A 211 27.21 -14.12 20.30
C HIS A 211 27.68 -15.32 19.48
N GLU A 212 27.62 -16.54 20.03
CA GLU A 212 27.97 -17.75 19.28
C GLU A 212 26.88 -18.23 18.33
N THR A 213 25.62 -17.80 18.55
CA THR A 213 24.48 -18.22 17.71
C THR A 213 24.15 -17.24 16.59
N VAL A 214 24.87 -16.12 16.48
CA VAL A 214 24.64 -15.08 15.44
C VAL A 214 25.76 -15.05 14.38
N LEU A 215 26.79 -15.91 14.54
CA LEU A 215 27.94 -15.99 13.62
C LEU A 215 28.04 -17.37 12.90
N ASP A 216 27.02 -18.20 13.00
CA ASP A 216 26.72 -19.32 12.13
C ASP A 216 25.52 -18.97 11.26
#